data_9ccffc6a638e28c0be7dc7f354698169
#
_entry.id   9ccffc6a638e28c0be7dc7f354698169
#
_cell.length_a   1.000
_cell.length_b   1.000
_cell.length_c   1.000
_cell.angle_alpha   90.00
_cell.angle_beta   90.00
_cell.angle_gamma   90.00
#
_symmetry.space_group_name_H-M   'P 1'
#
loop_
_entity.id
_entity.type
_entity.pdbx_description
1 polymer ?
#
loop_
_entity_poly.entity_id
_entity_poly.type
_entity_poly.pdbx_seq_one_letter_code
_entity_poly.pdbx_strand_id
1 'polypeptide(L)'
;MCINTANALDVVYPTKTYAKINSPSTFFVGAVKSGDRLFINHEEIPVHRTGAFAQSVKLNTGKNEFVLYSEGETKIYTIERPLSGGNYKPAVYRTFSQAQTVAVTRNGAPIRTTAVQSGINRISHFQKGMQLKVIGELGDMYKIELSPTQQAWIAKSDVKQKNEPYERAFLFDYRSSETKTDYVYEFALSKKTPYSITEGDIMTLKIFNVGANEDNTSPCVIVLVLISMGLIAII
;
A
#
# COMPACT_ATOMS: atom_id res chain seq x y z
N MET A 1 -17.25 -27.17 -30.78
CA MET A 1 -16.03 -27.13 -29.96
C MET A 1 -15.39 -25.77 -30.19
N CYS A 2 -15.68 -24.79 -29.33
CA CYS A 2 -15.09 -23.43 -29.47
C CYS A 2 -13.66 -23.50 -28.96
N ILE A 3 -12.71 -23.37 -29.86
CA ILE A 3 -11.30 -23.20 -29.51
C ILE A 3 -11.19 -21.75 -29.01
N ASN A 4 -11.11 -21.59 -27.70
CA ASN A 4 -10.75 -20.31 -27.08
C ASN A 4 -9.24 -20.15 -27.38
N THR A 5 -8.92 -19.39 -28.42
CA THR A 5 -7.52 -18.96 -28.66
C THR A 5 -7.20 -17.99 -27.54
N ALA A 6 -6.48 -18.48 -26.53
CA ALA A 6 -5.85 -17.59 -25.56
C ALA A 6 -4.95 -16.63 -26.35
N ASN A 7 -5.13 -15.32 -26.21
CA ASN A 7 -4.24 -14.34 -26.82
C ASN A 7 -2.80 -14.64 -26.40
N ALA A 8 -1.89 -14.62 -27.35
CA ALA A 8 -0.46 -14.88 -27.08
C ALA A 8 0.13 -13.82 -26.15
N LEU A 9 -0.46 -12.61 -26.15
CA LEU A 9 -0.05 -11.49 -25.31
C LEU A 9 -1.31 -10.84 -24.70
N ASP A 10 -1.49 -10.93 -23.40
CA ASP A 10 -2.54 -10.22 -22.65
C ASP A 10 -1.93 -9.14 -21.77
N VAL A 11 -2.43 -7.90 -21.89
CA VAL A 11 -1.98 -6.77 -21.08
C VAL A 11 -3.12 -6.27 -20.22
N VAL A 12 -2.99 -6.49 -18.92
CA VAL A 12 -3.97 -6.11 -17.90
C VAL A 12 -3.85 -4.62 -17.54
N TYR A 13 -2.63 -4.09 -17.58
CA TYR A 13 -2.38 -2.66 -17.35
C TYR A 13 -1.23 -2.16 -18.24
N PRO A 14 -1.39 -0.99 -18.89
CA PRO A 14 -2.59 -0.14 -18.93
C PRO A 14 -3.75 -0.83 -19.66
N THR A 15 -4.97 -0.57 -19.20
CA THR A 15 -6.20 -1.17 -19.78
C THR A 15 -6.55 -0.63 -21.17
N LYS A 16 -5.97 0.52 -21.54
CA LYS A 16 -6.20 1.18 -22.84
C LYS A 16 -4.88 1.40 -23.53
N THR A 17 -4.87 1.27 -24.86
CA THR A 17 -3.70 1.53 -25.71
C THR A 17 -3.30 3.01 -25.76
N TYR A 18 -4.18 3.92 -25.34
CA TYR A 18 -3.85 5.32 -25.09
C TYR A 18 -4.19 5.70 -23.66
N ALA A 19 -3.22 6.28 -22.94
CA ALA A 19 -3.40 6.77 -21.58
C ALA A 19 -2.62 8.08 -21.35
N LYS A 20 -3.13 8.92 -20.42
CA LYS A 20 -2.42 10.10 -19.91
C LYS A 20 -1.96 9.80 -18.48
N ILE A 21 -0.65 9.91 -18.24
CA ILE A 21 -0.04 9.60 -16.94
C ILE A 21 0.91 10.74 -16.57
N ASN A 22 0.64 11.40 -15.43
CA ASN A 22 1.44 12.53 -14.95
C ASN A 22 2.74 12.12 -14.23
N SER A 23 2.96 10.83 -14.03
CA SER A 23 4.17 10.30 -13.39
C SER A 23 5.36 10.25 -14.36
N PRO A 24 6.62 10.34 -13.89
CA PRO A 24 7.80 10.11 -14.69
C PRO A 24 8.03 8.65 -15.08
N SER A 25 7.21 7.74 -14.59
CA SER A 25 7.24 6.31 -14.92
C SER A 25 5.85 5.71 -14.84
N THR A 26 5.68 4.58 -15.50
CA THR A 26 4.52 3.69 -15.38
C THR A 26 4.99 2.25 -15.43
N PHE A 27 4.08 1.31 -15.52
CA PHE A 27 4.42 -0.11 -15.65
C PHE A 27 3.45 -0.79 -16.61
N PHE A 28 3.90 -1.91 -17.18
CA PHE A 28 3.08 -2.86 -17.88
C PHE A 28 2.93 -4.12 -17.04
N VAL A 29 1.70 -4.62 -16.92
CA VAL A 29 1.38 -5.87 -16.24
C VAL A 29 0.52 -6.70 -17.15
N GLY A 30 0.82 -7.98 -17.25
CA GLY A 30 0.07 -8.87 -18.10
C GLY A 30 0.57 -10.31 -18.04
N ALA A 31 0.23 -11.05 -19.08
CA ALA A 31 0.69 -12.41 -19.26
C ALA A 31 0.94 -12.70 -20.75
N VAL A 32 1.91 -13.56 -21.00
CA VAL A 32 2.14 -14.26 -22.26
C VAL A 32 1.92 -15.75 -22.02
N LYS A 33 1.90 -16.56 -23.06
CA LYS A 33 1.87 -18.01 -22.89
C LYS A 33 3.13 -18.47 -22.15
N SER A 34 2.97 -19.47 -21.28
CA SER A 34 4.10 -20.03 -20.52
C SER A 34 5.21 -20.52 -21.47
N GLY A 35 6.42 -20.02 -21.26
CA GLY A 35 7.59 -20.30 -22.08
C GLY A 35 7.84 -19.32 -23.22
N ASP A 36 6.89 -18.43 -23.54
CA ASP A 36 7.08 -17.41 -24.56
C ASP A 36 7.94 -16.26 -24.05
N ARG A 37 8.62 -15.58 -24.97
CA ARG A 37 9.45 -14.41 -24.69
C ARG A 37 8.64 -13.13 -24.91
N LEU A 38 8.86 -12.14 -24.07
CA LEU A 38 8.26 -10.82 -24.19
C LEU A 38 9.32 -9.76 -24.46
N PHE A 39 9.03 -8.85 -25.36
CA PHE A 39 9.86 -7.68 -25.66
C PHE A 39 9.05 -6.40 -25.50
N ILE A 40 9.65 -5.38 -24.92
CA ILE A 40 9.15 -4.01 -24.91
C ILE A 40 10.19 -3.11 -25.56
N ASN A 41 9.83 -2.47 -26.69
CA ASN A 41 10.76 -1.64 -27.48
C ASN A 41 12.09 -2.37 -27.80
N HIS A 42 12.02 -3.64 -28.22
CA HIS A 42 13.15 -4.52 -28.53
C HIS A 42 13.99 -4.99 -27.32
N GLU A 43 13.67 -4.57 -26.10
CA GLU A 43 14.31 -5.07 -24.88
C GLU A 43 13.54 -6.27 -24.36
N GLU A 44 14.24 -7.38 -24.14
CA GLU A 44 13.64 -8.59 -23.57
C GLU A 44 13.29 -8.38 -22.09
N ILE A 45 12.04 -8.69 -21.73
CA ILE A 45 11.50 -8.50 -20.40
C ILE A 45 11.42 -9.84 -19.67
N PRO A 46 11.85 -9.90 -18.40
CA PRO A 46 11.70 -11.10 -17.59
C PRO A 46 10.23 -11.52 -17.45
N VAL A 47 9.96 -12.78 -17.81
CA VAL A 47 8.65 -13.41 -17.71
C VAL A 47 8.74 -14.52 -16.67
N HIS A 48 7.77 -14.53 -15.74
CA HIS A 48 7.67 -15.62 -14.78
C HIS A 48 7.28 -16.93 -15.47
N ARG A 49 7.65 -18.08 -14.89
CA ARG A 49 7.35 -19.41 -15.43
C ARG A 49 5.86 -19.67 -15.77
N THR A 50 4.95 -18.92 -15.17
CA THR A 50 3.51 -18.98 -15.46
C THR A 50 3.09 -18.10 -16.65
N GLY A 51 4.02 -17.37 -17.26
CA GLY A 51 3.74 -16.38 -18.30
C GLY A 51 3.48 -14.97 -17.77
N ALA A 52 3.31 -14.75 -16.47
CA ALA A 52 3.05 -13.43 -15.91
C ALA A 52 4.26 -12.52 -16.00
N PHE A 53 4.02 -11.23 -16.28
CA PHE A 53 5.05 -10.20 -16.30
C PHE A 53 4.61 -8.91 -15.63
N ALA A 54 5.59 -8.16 -15.10
CA ALA A 54 5.41 -6.80 -14.61
C ALA A 54 6.70 -6.01 -14.88
N GLN A 55 6.62 -4.98 -15.72
CA GLN A 55 7.77 -4.17 -16.14
C GLN A 55 7.50 -2.69 -15.94
N SER A 56 8.38 -2.01 -15.20
CA SER A 56 8.37 -0.55 -15.08
C SER A 56 9.06 0.09 -16.27
N VAL A 57 8.48 1.17 -16.81
CA VAL A 57 9.03 1.95 -17.90
C VAL A 57 9.06 3.43 -17.56
N LYS A 58 10.10 4.14 -18.01
CA LYS A 58 10.23 5.60 -17.85
C LYS A 58 9.36 6.30 -18.88
N LEU A 59 8.81 7.46 -18.50
CA LEU A 59 8.04 8.34 -19.36
C LEU A 59 8.76 9.67 -19.54
N ASN A 60 9.13 9.98 -20.77
CA ASN A 60 9.53 11.32 -21.17
C ASN A 60 8.30 12.22 -21.26
N THR A 61 8.48 13.52 -21.07
CA THR A 61 7.42 14.50 -21.30
C THR A 61 6.93 14.43 -22.76
N GLY A 62 5.62 14.46 -22.97
CA GLY A 62 5.00 14.26 -24.27
C GLY A 62 4.56 12.81 -24.49
N LYS A 63 4.45 12.42 -25.75
CA LYS A 63 4.02 11.09 -26.15
C LYS A 63 5.19 10.10 -26.06
N ASN A 64 4.93 8.96 -25.42
CA ASN A 64 5.85 7.82 -25.34
C ASN A 64 5.12 6.64 -26.00
N GLU A 65 5.81 5.98 -26.92
CA GLU A 65 5.29 4.80 -27.60
C GLU A 65 6.03 3.55 -27.07
N PHE A 66 5.26 2.54 -26.78
CA PHE A 66 5.75 1.24 -26.33
C PHE A 66 5.18 0.15 -27.23
N VAL A 67 6.07 -0.58 -27.87
CA VAL A 67 5.75 -1.73 -28.71
C VAL A 67 6.00 -3.00 -27.89
N LEU A 68 4.94 -3.69 -27.50
CA LEU A 68 5.02 -4.98 -26.84
C LEU A 68 4.89 -6.07 -27.89
N TYR A 69 5.83 -7.00 -27.89
CA TYR A 69 5.89 -8.11 -28.84
C TYR A 69 6.09 -9.44 -28.13
N SER A 70 5.31 -10.46 -28.48
CA SER A 70 5.48 -11.86 -28.05
C SER A 70 4.95 -12.80 -29.12
N GLU A 71 5.78 -13.72 -29.56
CA GLU A 71 5.42 -14.85 -30.46
C GLU A 71 4.47 -14.45 -31.63
N GLY A 72 4.80 -13.36 -32.35
CA GLY A 72 4.05 -12.90 -33.51
C GLY A 72 2.90 -11.96 -33.20
N GLU A 73 2.53 -11.76 -31.93
CA GLU A 73 1.54 -10.77 -31.52
C GLU A 73 2.23 -9.46 -31.11
N THR A 74 1.72 -8.34 -31.64
CA THR A 74 2.24 -7.00 -31.33
C THR A 74 1.13 -6.13 -30.79
N LYS A 75 1.40 -5.44 -29.67
CA LYS A 75 0.51 -4.40 -29.11
C LYS A 75 1.27 -3.09 -28.95
N ILE A 76 0.67 -2.01 -29.44
CA ILE A 76 1.26 -0.67 -29.37
C ILE A 76 0.48 0.17 -28.37
N TYR A 77 1.19 0.77 -27.44
CA TYR A 77 0.67 1.67 -26.42
C TYR A 77 1.26 3.04 -26.57
N THR A 78 0.41 4.07 -26.62
CA THR A 78 0.82 5.47 -26.56
C THR A 78 0.49 6.03 -25.19
N ILE A 79 1.49 6.36 -24.40
CA ILE A 79 1.33 6.95 -23.09
C ILE A 79 1.82 8.39 -23.14
N GLU A 80 0.89 9.33 -22.99
CA GLU A 80 1.20 10.75 -22.93
C GLU A 80 1.49 11.17 -21.50
N ARG A 81 2.70 11.65 -21.25
CA ARG A 81 3.02 12.39 -20.05
C ARG A 81 2.85 13.88 -20.38
N PRO A 82 1.77 14.54 -19.91
CA PRO A 82 1.53 15.93 -20.23
C PRO A 82 2.72 16.81 -19.89
N LEU A 83 3.02 17.77 -20.77
CA LEU A 83 3.86 18.90 -20.40
C LEU A 83 3.13 19.57 -19.22
N SER A 84 3.77 19.57 -18.07
CA SER A 84 3.26 20.31 -16.90
C SER A 84 3.28 21.81 -17.23
N GLY A 85 2.32 22.23 -18.01
CA GLY A 85 2.04 23.64 -18.32
C GLY A 85 1.29 24.28 -17.19
N GLY A 86 1.90 24.36 -16.05
CA GLY A 86 1.43 25.03 -14.86
C GLY A 86 2.37 24.67 -13.75
N ASN A 87 2.92 25.64 -13.06
CA ASN A 87 3.80 25.62 -11.89
C ASN A 87 3.85 24.27 -11.12
N TYR A 88 4.24 23.16 -11.76
CA TYR A 88 4.57 21.93 -11.06
C TYR A 88 5.83 22.21 -10.25
N LYS A 89 5.62 22.66 -9.05
CA LYS A 89 6.66 22.58 -8.02
C LYS A 89 6.70 21.11 -7.62
N PRO A 90 7.82 20.41 -7.83
CA PRO A 90 7.95 19.06 -7.31
C PRO A 90 7.61 19.10 -5.82
N ALA A 91 6.74 18.20 -5.38
CA ALA A 91 6.38 18.15 -3.96
C ALA A 91 7.67 17.92 -3.16
N VAL A 92 7.99 18.86 -2.29
CA VAL A 92 9.16 18.78 -1.41
C VAL A 92 8.71 18.16 -0.11
N TYR A 93 9.47 17.15 0.34
CA TYR A 93 9.22 16.57 1.65
C TYR A 93 9.44 17.62 2.73
N ARG A 94 8.46 17.80 3.61
CA ARG A 94 8.52 18.71 4.74
C ARG A 94 8.34 17.92 6.04
N THR A 95 9.35 17.97 6.90
CA THR A 95 9.28 17.47 8.27
C THR A 95 8.60 18.52 9.16
N PHE A 96 7.75 18.11 10.07
CA PHE A 96 7.17 19.01 11.05
C PHE A 96 8.06 19.10 12.27
N SER A 97 8.28 20.33 12.77
CA SER A 97 9.03 20.58 14.01
C SER A 97 8.30 20.03 15.24
N GLN A 98 6.96 20.00 15.18
CA GLN A 98 6.11 19.36 16.17
C GLN A 98 5.15 18.41 15.43
N ALA A 99 5.03 17.19 15.95
CA ALA A 99 4.09 16.23 15.39
C ALA A 99 2.65 16.75 15.51
N GLN A 100 1.85 16.51 14.48
CA GLN A 100 0.44 16.87 14.43
C GLN A 100 -0.41 15.64 14.66
N THR A 101 -1.61 15.83 15.22
CA THR A 101 -2.59 14.77 15.37
C THR A 101 -3.63 14.85 14.27
N VAL A 102 -3.91 13.73 13.63
CA VAL A 102 -5.03 13.60 12.69
C VAL A 102 -5.90 12.41 13.06
N ALA A 103 -7.17 12.45 12.67
CA ALA A 103 -8.08 11.32 12.82
C ALA A 103 -8.52 10.81 11.44
N VAL A 104 -8.56 9.51 11.29
CA VAL A 104 -9.06 8.84 10.07
C VAL A 104 -10.55 9.11 9.92
N THR A 105 -10.99 9.49 8.72
CA THR A 105 -12.36 9.94 8.45
C THR A 105 -13.28 8.84 7.93
N ARG A 106 -12.72 7.76 7.38
CA ARG A 106 -13.49 6.62 6.81
C ARG A 106 -12.87 5.28 7.17
N ASN A 107 -13.69 4.23 7.13
CA ASN A 107 -13.20 2.86 7.27
C ASN A 107 -12.44 2.44 6.00
N GLY A 108 -11.44 1.59 6.18
CA GLY A 108 -10.62 1.09 5.08
C GLY A 108 -9.69 2.14 4.47
N ALA A 109 -9.27 3.18 5.20
CA ALA A 109 -8.31 4.16 4.74
C ALA A 109 -6.93 3.50 4.54
N PRO A 110 -6.39 3.43 3.30
CA PRO A 110 -5.16 2.69 3.05
C PRO A 110 -3.93 3.46 3.53
N ILE A 111 -3.03 2.76 4.23
CA ILE A 111 -1.69 3.25 4.52
C ILE A 111 -0.66 2.60 3.60
N ARG A 112 0.45 3.29 3.35
CA ARG A 112 1.41 2.94 2.30
C ARG A 112 2.85 3.06 2.77
N THR A 113 3.74 2.31 2.09
CA THR A 113 5.20 2.40 2.32
C THR A 113 5.79 3.68 1.75
N THR A 114 5.20 4.26 0.71
CA THR A 114 5.70 5.46 0.02
C THR A 114 4.61 6.51 -0.15
N ALA A 115 5.00 7.77 -0.40
CA ALA A 115 4.10 8.91 -0.60
C ALA A 115 3.41 8.90 -1.98
N VAL A 116 3.09 7.75 -2.52
CA VAL A 116 2.41 7.60 -3.80
C VAL A 116 1.12 6.82 -3.61
N GLN A 117 0.02 7.33 -4.15
CA GLN A 117 -1.27 6.63 -4.10
C GLN A 117 -1.31 5.50 -5.14
N SER A 118 -0.77 4.35 -4.75
CA SER A 118 -0.74 3.13 -5.57
C SER A 118 -1.36 1.96 -4.80
N GLY A 119 -1.88 0.97 -5.53
CA GLY A 119 -2.37 -0.27 -4.94
C GLY A 119 -1.25 -1.19 -4.42
N ILE A 120 -0.08 -1.15 -5.07
CA ILE A 120 1.03 -2.06 -4.81
C ILE A 120 1.76 -1.75 -3.48
N ASN A 121 1.79 -0.48 -3.07
CA ASN A 121 2.50 -0.04 -1.87
C ASN A 121 1.63 0.03 -0.61
N ARG A 122 0.45 -0.56 -0.62
CA ARG A 122 -0.43 -0.64 0.55
C ARG A 122 0.13 -1.63 1.56
N ILE A 123 0.10 -1.22 2.84
CA ILE A 123 0.55 -2.07 3.95
C ILE A 123 -0.65 -2.57 4.74
N SER A 124 -1.64 -1.71 4.97
CA SER A 124 -2.81 -1.99 5.79
C SER A 124 -3.92 -0.97 5.50
N HIS A 125 -5.06 -1.13 6.19
CA HIS A 125 -6.22 -0.25 6.09
C HIS A 125 -6.69 0.15 7.48
N PHE A 126 -6.82 1.45 7.71
CA PHE A 126 -7.21 1.97 9.00
C PHE A 126 -8.71 2.23 9.10
N GLN A 127 -9.23 2.18 10.33
CA GLN A 127 -10.62 2.37 10.64
C GLN A 127 -10.91 3.84 10.98
N LYS A 128 -12.15 4.28 10.71
CA LYS A 128 -12.64 5.61 11.10
C LYS A 128 -12.45 5.85 12.59
N GLY A 129 -11.92 7.03 12.92
CA GLY A 129 -11.70 7.47 14.30
C GLY A 129 -10.32 7.15 14.86
N MET A 130 -9.50 6.31 14.19
CA MET A 130 -8.11 6.10 14.60
C MET A 130 -7.35 7.42 14.58
N GLN A 131 -6.65 7.73 15.66
CA GLN A 131 -5.77 8.89 15.76
C GLN A 131 -4.36 8.50 15.31
N LEU A 132 -3.72 9.39 14.53
CA LEU A 132 -2.41 9.15 13.95
C LEU A 132 -1.49 10.33 14.27
N LYS A 133 -0.23 10.00 14.55
CA LYS A 133 0.85 10.97 14.75
C LYS A 133 1.49 11.29 13.41
N VAL A 134 1.31 12.51 12.92
CA VAL A 134 1.88 13.00 11.66
C VAL A 134 3.19 13.71 11.95
N ILE A 135 4.25 13.31 11.27
CA ILE A 135 5.61 13.84 11.45
C ILE A 135 6.13 14.61 10.24
N GLY A 136 5.38 14.63 9.14
CA GLY A 136 5.74 15.36 7.93
C GLY A 136 4.73 15.16 6.81
N GLU A 137 5.04 15.73 5.64
CA GLU A 137 4.18 15.63 4.46
C GLU A 137 4.99 15.64 3.16
N LEU A 138 4.39 15.06 2.12
CA LEU A 138 4.88 15.15 0.74
C LEU A 138 3.68 15.19 -0.20
N GLY A 139 3.48 16.33 -0.88
CA GLY A 139 2.33 16.52 -1.75
C GLY A 139 1.01 16.35 -0.99
N ASP A 140 0.17 15.45 -1.45
CA ASP A 140 -1.13 15.11 -0.87
C ASP A 140 -1.08 14.00 0.20
N MET A 141 0.11 13.62 0.65
CA MET A 141 0.33 12.57 1.63
C MET A 141 0.91 13.10 2.94
N TYR A 142 0.42 12.59 4.05
CA TYR A 142 1.04 12.74 5.37
C TYR A 142 1.94 11.55 5.67
N LYS A 143 3.11 11.83 6.25
CA LYS A 143 3.97 10.83 6.84
C LYS A 143 3.58 10.61 8.30
N ILE A 144 3.23 9.38 8.65
CA ILE A 144 2.79 9.00 9.98
C ILE A 144 3.83 8.13 10.67
N GLU A 145 3.96 8.32 11.97
CA GLU A 145 4.78 7.46 12.84
C GLU A 145 3.89 6.38 13.45
N LEU A 146 4.19 5.12 13.12
CA LEU A 146 3.53 3.95 13.69
C LEU A 146 4.28 3.45 14.94
N SER A 147 5.60 3.57 14.94
CA SER A 147 6.48 3.30 16.07
C SER A 147 7.78 4.10 15.88
N PRO A 148 8.70 4.15 16.84
CA PRO A 148 9.99 4.83 16.67
C PRO A 148 10.78 4.36 15.47
N THR A 149 10.58 3.10 15.04
CA THR A 149 11.31 2.47 13.93
C THR A 149 10.46 2.24 12.69
N GLN A 150 9.14 2.48 12.76
CA GLN A 150 8.24 2.22 11.64
C GLN A 150 7.39 3.45 11.30
N GLN A 151 7.44 3.82 10.05
CA GLN A 151 6.72 4.94 9.47
C GLN A 151 5.91 4.47 8.26
N ALA A 152 4.86 5.22 7.94
CA ALA A 152 3.99 4.96 6.79
C ALA A 152 3.45 6.27 6.22
N TRP A 153 2.65 6.18 5.17
CA TRP A 153 2.03 7.32 4.51
C TRP A 153 0.52 7.12 4.41
N ILE A 154 -0.23 8.21 4.62
CA ILE A 154 -1.69 8.24 4.45
C ILE A 154 -2.08 9.46 3.62
N ALA A 155 -3.11 9.33 2.79
CA ALA A 155 -3.60 10.45 2.01
C ALA A 155 -4.24 11.51 2.94
N LYS A 156 -3.96 12.79 2.67
CA LYS A 156 -4.56 13.92 3.40
C LYS A 156 -6.08 13.91 3.33
N SER A 157 -6.64 13.45 2.22
CA SER A 157 -8.09 13.29 2.02
C SER A 157 -8.74 12.25 2.93
N ASP A 158 -7.98 11.32 3.48
CA ASP A 158 -8.47 10.23 4.33
C ASP A 158 -8.46 10.59 5.83
N VAL A 159 -7.97 11.77 6.17
CA VAL A 159 -7.82 12.20 7.56
C VAL A 159 -8.32 13.64 7.78
N LYS A 160 -8.59 13.96 9.03
CA LYS A 160 -8.93 15.31 9.50
C LYS A 160 -8.00 15.70 10.64
N GLN A 161 -7.46 16.91 10.58
CA GLN A 161 -6.61 17.45 11.65
C GLN A 161 -7.39 17.57 12.97
N LYS A 162 -6.69 17.30 14.07
CA LYS A 162 -7.13 17.47 15.43
C LYS A 162 -6.29 18.50 16.14
N ASN A 163 -6.90 19.31 16.99
CA ASN A 163 -6.18 20.31 17.78
C ASN A 163 -5.59 19.74 19.07
N GLU A 164 -6.00 18.51 19.42
CA GLU A 164 -5.52 17.82 20.61
C GLU A 164 -4.14 17.19 20.33
N PRO A 165 -3.24 17.17 21.32
CA PRO A 165 -1.95 16.48 21.17
C PRO A 165 -2.20 14.98 20.93
N TYR A 166 -1.25 14.36 20.22
CA TYR A 166 -1.30 12.91 20.02
C TYR A 166 -1.02 12.19 21.34
N GLU A 167 -1.94 11.33 21.73
CA GLU A 167 -1.80 10.44 22.88
C GLU A 167 -1.73 9.00 22.43
N ARG A 168 -0.94 8.20 23.11
CA ARG A 168 -0.89 6.75 22.91
C ARG A 168 -2.17 6.09 23.43
N ALA A 169 -2.50 4.95 22.87
CA ALA A 169 -3.48 4.04 23.48
C ALA A 169 -2.83 3.27 24.65
N PHE A 170 -3.64 2.83 25.58
CA PHE A 170 -3.23 1.94 26.67
C PHE A 170 -3.92 0.60 26.49
N LEU A 171 -3.19 -0.48 26.71
CA LEU A 171 -3.75 -1.81 26.84
C LEU A 171 -4.11 -2.04 28.29
N PHE A 172 -5.39 -2.19 28.59
CA PHE A 172 -5.89 -2.48 29.93
C PHE A 172 -5.92 -3.98 30.24
N ASP A 173 -6.34 -4.77 29.28
CA ASP A 173 -6.54 -6.20 29.43
C ASP A 173 -6.45 -6.91 28.09
N TYR A 174 -6.12 -8.19 28.12
CA TYR A 174 -6.28 -9.07 26.97
C TYR A 174 -6.86 -10.41 27.43
N ARG A 175 -7.65 -11.03 26.58
CA ARG A 175 -8.24 -12.34 26.80
C ARG A 175 -8.02 -13.21 25.61
N SER A 176 -7.86 -14.51 25.86
CA SER A 176 -7.85 -15.52 24.82
C SER A 176 -8.86 -16.59 25.17
N SER A 177 -9.58 -17.05 24.16
CA SER A 177 -10.50 -18.17 24.27
C SER A 177 -10.37 -19.07 23.05
N GLU A 178 -10.67 -20.34 23.23
CA GLU A 178 -10.67 -21.34 22.17
C GLU A 178 -12.11 -21.81 21.94
N THR A 179 -12.49 -21.84 20.68
CA THR A 179 -13.73 -22.46 20.21
C THR A 179 -13.42 -23.78 19.52
N LYS A 180 -14.42 -24.48 19.02
CA LYS A 180 -14.19 -25.74 18.26
C LYS A 180 -13.41 -25.53 16.94
N THR A 181 -13.41 -24.31 16.41
CA THR A 181 -12.87 -23.98 15.10
C THR A 181 -11.84 -22.86 15.14
N ASP A 182 -11.83 -22.03 16.21
CA ASP A 182 -11.10 -20.79 16.19
C ASP A 182 -10.47 -20.46 17.54
N TYR A 183 -9.34 -19.74 17.50
CA TYR A 183 -8.79 -19.03 18.63
C TYR A 183 -9.23 -17.56 18.56
N VAL A 184 -9.80 -17.03 19.65
CA VAL A 184 -10.26 -15.64 19.75
C VAL A 184 -9.37 -14.90 20.72
N TYR A 185 -8.82 -13.75 20.27
CA TYR A 185 -8.02 -12.85 21.10
C TYR A 185 -8.70 -11.48 21.16
N GLU A 186 -9.00 -11.02 22.38
CA GLU A 186 -9.63 -9.74 22.62
C GLU A 186 -8.65 -8.83 23.34
N PHE A 187 -8.49 -7.61 22.85
CA PHE A 187 -7.62 -6.59 23.44
C PHE A 187 -8.45 -5.39 23.87
N ALA A 188 -8.45 -5.11 25.17
CA ALA A 188 -9.11 -3.92 25.72
C ALA A 188 -8.18 -2.72 25.66
N LEU A 189 -8.42 -1.83 24.70
CA LEU A 189 -7.63 -0.63 24.46
C LEU A 189 -8.40 0.63 24.86
N SER A 190 -7.70 1.67 25.36
CA SER A 190 -8.29 2.96 25.73
C SER A 190 -8.92 3.69 24.55
N LYS A 191 -8.41 3.44 23.35
CA LYS A 191 -8.91 4.02 22.09
C LYS A 191 -8.47 3.17 20.88
N LYS A 192 -9.13 3.40 19.74
CA LYS A 192 -8.73 2.77 18.46
C LYS A 192 -7.32 3.21 18.10
N THR A 193 -6.45 2.25 17.86
CA THR A 193 -5.05 2.47 17.52
C THR A 193 -4.67 1.71 16.24
N PRO A 194 -3.65 2.15 15.49
CA PRO A 194 -3.16 1.46 14.32
C PRO A 194 -2.70 0.04 14.63
N TYR A 195 -3.01 -0.88 13.73
CA TYR A 195 -2.53 -2.26 13.80
C TYR A 195 -2.24 -2.81 12.40
N SER A 196 -1.49 -3.89 12.35
CA SER A 196 -1.30 -4.69 11.13
C SER A 196 -1.36 -6.16 11.46
N ILE A 197 -1.91 -6.95 10.54
CA ILE A 197 -1.91 -8.40 10.59
C ILE A 197 -1.08 -8.88 9.39
N THR A 198 -0.14 -9.78 9.66
CA THR A 198 0.62 -10.47 8.63
C THR A 198 0.30 -11.95 8.73
N GLU A 199 -0.19 -12.50 7.63
CA GLU A 199 -0.51 -13.92 7.49
C GLU A 199 0.67 -14.68 6.87
N GLY A 200 0.89 -15.90 7.33
CA GLY A 200 1.95 -16.80 6.89
C GLY A 200 1.84 -18.10 7.70
N ASP A 201 2.92 -18.87 7.79
CA ASP A 201 2.99 -20.03 8.68
C ASP A 201 2.74 -19.63 10.15
N ILE A 202 3.04 -18.41 10.45
CA ILE A 202 2.77 -17.75 11.73
C ILE A 202 1.99 -16.47 11.44
N MET A 203 0.80 -16.34 12.02
CA MET A 203 0.07 -15.08 12.00
C MET A 203 0.66 -14.11 13.02
N THR A 204 0.96 -12.89 12.58
CA THR A 204 1.52 -11.85 13.44
C THR A 204 0.58 -10.65 13.48
N LEU A 205 0.05 -10.34 14.66
CA LEU A 205 -0.65 -9.09 14.94
C LEU A 205 0.35 -8.10 15.57
N LYS A 206 0.49 -6.91 14.99
CA LYS A 206 1.22 -5.78 15.57
C LYS A 206 0.25 -4.66 15.87
N ILE A 207 0.16 -4.25 17.12
CA ILE A 207 -0.61 -3.08 17.56
C ILE A 207 0.39 -1.96 17.84
N PHE A 208 0.21 -0.82 17.19
CA PHE A 208 1.16 0.27 17.22
C PHE A 208 0.77 1.36 18.22
N ASN A 209 1.78 2.05 18.75
CA ASN A 209 1.58 3.19 19.66
C ASN A 209 0.70 2.86 20.88
N VAL A 210 0.92 1.70 21.45
CA VAL A 210 0.26 1.24 22.66
C VAL A 210 1.26 1.21 23.81
N GLY A 211 0.84 1.63 24.97
CA GLY A 211 1.53 1.41 26.20
C GLY A 211 0.89 0.31 27.03
N ALA A 212 1.70 -0.45 27.76
CA ALA A 212 1.22 -1.56 28.60
C ALA A 212 0.95 -1.18 30.07
N ASN A 213 1.45 -0.02 30.54
CA ASN A 213 1.29 0.47 31.92
C ASN A 213 1.24 1.99 31.94
N GLU A 214 0.70 2.57 33.06
CA GLU A 214 0.60 4.02 33.25
C GLU A 214 1.96 4.75 33.30
N ASP A 215 3.03 4.07 33.70
CA ASP A 215 4.40 4.62 33.83
C ASP A 215 5.20 4.69 32.52
N ASN A 216 4.56 4.87 31.45
CA ASN A 216 4.93 4.59 30.07
C ASN A 216 6.05 5.48 29.51
N THR A 217 7.29 5.19 29.82
CA THR A 217 8.48 5.81 29.22
C THR A 217 8.95 5.12 27.93
N SER A 218 8.51 3.91 27.66
CA SER A 218 8.95 3.13 26.47
C SER A 218 7.85 2.94 25.45
N PRO A 219 8.11 3.17 24.15
CA PRO A 219 7.16 2.86 23.09
C PRO A 219 7.03 1.36 22.93
N CYS A 220 5.90 0.78 23.30
CA CYS A 220 5.61 -0.63 23.05
C CYS A 220 4.95 -0.83 21.69
N VAL A 221 5.50 -1.75 20.92
CA VAL A 221 4.80 -2.46 19.86
C VAL A 221 4.40 -3.80 20.47
N ILE A 222 3.11 -4.08 20.62
CA ILE A 222 2.67 -5.40 21.03
C ILE A 222 2.72 -6.28 19.79
N VAL A 223 3.60 -7.27 19.81
CA VAL A 223 3.70 -8.29 18.78
C VAL A 223 3.08 -9.56 19.36
N LEU A 224 1.95 -9.97 18.84
CA LEU A 224 1.38 -11.27 19.12
C LEU A 224 1.73 -12.22 17.99
N VAL A 225 2.44 -13.29 18.33
CA VAL A 225 2.80 -14.35 17.39
C VAL A 225 1.78 -15.49 17.58
N LEU A 226 0.99 -15.77 16.54
CA LEU A 226 -0.05 -16.80 16.58
C LEU A 226 0.30 -17.91 15.61
N ILE A 227 0.35 -19.13 16.11
CA ILE A 227 0.54 -20.34 15.30
C ILE A 227 -0.80 -20.71 14.66
N SER A 228 -0.79 -20.92 13.36
CA SER A 228 -1.94 -21.14 12.47
C SER A 228 -3.00 -22.12 12.96
N MET A 229 -4.18 -21.62 13.20
CA MET A 229 -5.51 -22.22 12.96
C MET A 229 -6.51 -21.06 13.02
N GLY A 230 -7.37 -20.91 12.05
CA GLY A 230 -8.33 -19.82 11.81
C GLY A 230 -8.50 -18.78 12.93
N LEU A 231 -8.14 -17.53 12.68
CA LEU A 231 -8.22 -16.46 13.68
C LEU A 231 -9.35 -15.48 13.36
N ILE A 232 -10.17 -15.17 14.36
CA ILE A 232 -11.04 -13.98 14.37
C ILE A 232 -10.49 -13.02 15.42
N ALA A 233 -9.94 -11.89 15.00
CA ALA A 233 -9.56 -10.80 15.89
C ALA A 233 -10.70 -9.77 15.95
N ILE A 234 -11.24 -9.50 17.14
CA ILE A 234 -12.16 -8.40 17.39
C ILE A 234 -11.39 -7.30 18.10
N ILE A 235 -11.22 -6.16 17.45
CA ILE A 235 -10.53 -4.96 17.97
C ILE A 235 -11.53 -3.82 18.12
#